data_797b2a5e70ee342fd55bf99e52f5a5ad
#
_entry.id   797b2a5e70ee342fd55bf99e52f5a5ad
#
_cell.length_a   1.000
_cell.length_b   1.000
_cell.length_c   1.000
_cell.angle_alpha   90.00
_cell.angle_beta   90.00
_cell.angle_gamma   90.00
#
_symmetry.space_group_name_H-M   'P 1'
#
loop_
_entity.id
_entity.type
_entity.pdbx_description
1 polymer ?
#
loop_
_entity_poly.entity_id
_entity_poly.type
_entity_poly.pdbx_seq_one_letter_code
_entity_poly.pdbx_strand_id
1 'polypeptide(L)'
;YNGGAVMGLSVGGLGLLGISLVAFWLGAGETDAEGGMNAISAAAGFGMGASSIALFARVGGGIYTKAADVGADLVGKVEAGIPEDDPRNPGVIADNVGDNVGDVAGMGADIFESFVGSIIAAMVIANEFDNTIAPDYVMMPILLGLIGYVASVIGVFSMSFLKNGSDPAAALRNTTFIGALLFLSLIHI
;
A
#
# COMPACT_ATOMS: atom_id res chain seq x y z
N TYR A 1 10.52 6.65 -9.40
CA TYR A 1 9.08 6.97 -9.36
C TYR A 1 8.20 5.87 -9.94
N ASN A 2 8.46 5.43 -11.17
CA ASN A 2 7.63 4.42 -11.84
C ASN A 2 7.57 3.09 -11.07
N GLY A 3 8.68 2.61 -10.52
CA GLY A 3 8.70 1.39 -9.70
C GLY A 3 7.84 1.52 -8.45
N GLY A 4 7.96 2.64 -7.72
CA GLY A 4 7.11 2.92 -6.55
C GLY A 4 5.64 3.08 -6.93
N ALA A 5 5.33 3.71 -8.07
CA ALA A 5 3.97 3.84 -8.56
C ALA A 5 3.33 2.48 -8.90
N VAL A 6 4.08 1.58 -9.56
CA VAL A 6 3.60 0.21 -9.84
C VAL A 6 3.29 -0.52 -8.55
N MET A 7 4.20 -0.46 -7.56
CA MET A 7 3.98 -1.11 -6.27
C MET A 7 2.77 -0.51 -5.54
N GLY A 8 2.70 0.82 -5.41
CA GLY A 8 1.62 1.50 -4.71
C GLY A 8 0.25 1.26 -5.32
N LEU A 9 0.13 1.32 -6.65
CA LEU A 9 -1.12 1.03 -7.35
C LEU A 9 -1.51 -0.46 -7.26
N SER A 10 -0.53 -1.37 -7.31
CA SER A 10 -0.80 -2.80 -7.12
C SER A 10 -1.33 -3.08 -5.71
N VAL A 11 -0.71 -2.50 -4.70
CA VAL A 11 -1.13 -2.61 -3.29
C VAL A 11 -2.55 -2.07 -3.09
N GLY A 12 -2.82 -0.85 -3.54
CA GLY A 12 -4.14 -0.24 -3.42
C GLY A 12 -5.20 -1.01 -4.21
N GLY A 13 -4.91 -1.38 -5.46
CA GLY A 13 -5.83 -2.11 -6.32
C GLY A 13 -6.16 -3.51 -5.81
N LEU A 14 -5.16 -4.29 -5.42
CA LEU A 14 -5.36 -5.64 -4.87
C LEU A 14 -6.06 -5.61 -3.51
N GLY A 15 -5.73 -4.62 -2.66
CA GLY A 15 -6.39 -4.42 -1.38
C GLY A 15 -7.87 -4.11 -1.54
N LEU A 16 -8.21 -3.15 -2.40
CA LEU A 16 -9.61 -2.82 -2.72
C LEU A 16 -10.36 -3.99 -3.34
N LEU A 17 -9.75 -4.66 -4.32
CA LEU A 17 -10.36 -5.81 -4.98
C LEU A 17 -10.62 -6.94 -3.98
N GLY A 18 -9.65 -7.26 -3.14
CA GLY A 18 -9.79 -8.34 -2.15
C GLY A 18 -10.89 -8.04 -1.13
N ILE A 19 -10.87 -6.84 -0.52
CA ILE A 19 -11.88 -6.47 0.48
C ILE A 19 -13.26 -6.32 -0.15
N SER A 20 -13.36 -5.80 -1.38
CA SER A 20 -14.63 -5.68 -2.11
C SER A 20 -15.24 -7.04 -2.43
N LEU A 21 -14.42 -8.01 -2.87
CA LEU A 21 -14.87 -9.38 -3.12
C LEU A 21 -15.36 -10.05 -1.85
N VAL A 22 -14.63 -9.93 -0.75
CA VAL A 22 -15.02 -10.49 0.55
C VAL A 22 -16.33 -9.86 1.02
N ALA A 23 -16.43 -8.53 0.99
CA ALA A 23 -17.60 -7.80 1.41
C ALA A 23 -18.83 -8.15 0.55
N PHE A 24 -18.67 -8.20 -0.77
CA PHE A 24 -19.76 -8.51 -1.70
C PHE A 24 -20.23 -9.97 -1.57
N TRP A 25 -19.31 -10.92 -1.51
CA TRP A 25 -19.63 -12.36 -1.45
C TRP A 25 -20.31 -12.77 -0.15
N LEU A 26 -20.05 -12.04 0.93
CA LEU A 26 -20.56 -12.36 2.24
C LEU A 26 -21.71 -11.43 2.67
N GLY A 27 -22.18 -10.57 1.77
CA GLY A 27 -23.37 -9.77 1.98
C GLY A 27 -23.19 -8.61 2.98
N ALA A 28 -22.03 -7.94 2.98
CA ALA A 28 -21.80 -6.81 3.87
C ALA A 28 -22.77 -5.65 3.71
N GLY A 29 -23.48 -5.57 2.57
CA GLY A 29 -24.52 -4.60 2.28
C GLY A 29 -25.95 -5.14 2.45
N GLU A 30 -26.13 -6.34 3.03
CA GLU A 30 -27.46 -6.87 3.28
C GLU A 30 -28.08 -6.24 4.53
N THR A 31 -29.42 -6.14 4.54
CA THR A 31 -30.19 -5.54 5.62
C THR A 31 -30.27 -6.41 6.88
N ASP A 32 -29.74 -7.63 6.81
CA ASP A 32 -29.67 -8.55 7.93
C ASP A 32 -28.43 -8.24 8.79
N ALA A 33 -28.65 -7.82 10.02
CA ALA A 33 -27.59 -7.46 10.97
C ALA A 33 -26.62 -8.61 11.25
N GLU A 34 -27.08 -9.87 11.23
CA GLU A 34 -26.21 -11.05 11.39
C GLU A 34 -25.34 -11.27 10.15
N GLY A 35 -25.89 -11.12 8.94
CA GLY A 35 -25.16 -11.23 7.68
C GLY A 35 -24.08 -10.17 7.55
N GLY A 36 -24.41 -8.92 7.84
CA GLY A 36 -23.47 -7.79 7.81
C GLY A 36 -22.30 -8.00 8.78
N MET A 37 -22.55 -8.44 10.01
CA MET A 37 -21.51 -8.69 11.00
C MET A 37 -20.60 -9.87 10.60
N ASN A 38 -21.16 -10.93 10.01
CA ASN A 38 -20.38 -12.05 9.51
C ASN A 38 -19.46 -11.64 8.37
N ALA A 39 -19.93 -10.80 7.45
CA ALA A 39 -19.13 -10.26 6.36
C ALA A 39 -17.96 -9.38 6.86
N ILE A 40 -18.23 -8.52 7.85
CA ILE A 40 -17.20 -7.68 8.48
C ILE A 40 -16.17 -8.54 9.22
N SER A 41 -16.62 -9.58 9.93
CA SER A 41 -15.73 -10.52 10.64
C SER A 41 -14.82 -11.28 9.66
N ALA A 42 -15.34 -11.67 8.50
CA ALA A 42 -14.54 -12.31 7.46
C ALA A 42 -13.57 -11.32 6.79
N ALA A 43 -13.99 -10.05 6.60
CA ALA A 43 -13.10 -8.98 6.15
C ALA A 43 -11.96 -8.75 7.14
N ALA A 44 -12.22 -8.83 8.45
CA ALA A 44 -11.17 -8.79 9.47
C ALA A 44 -10.17 -9.95 9.31
N GLY A 45 -10.63 -11.17 8.95
CA GLY A 45 -9.76 -12.30 8.61
C GLY A 45 -8.85 -12.00 7.41
N PHE A 46 -9.37 -11.33 6.38
CA PHE A 46 -8.56 -10.85 5.25
C PHE A 46 -7.49 -9.84 5.70
N GLY A 47 -7.86 -8.90 6.59
CA GLY A 47 -6.93 -7.96 7.20
C GLY A 47 -5.82 -8.64 8.01
N MET A 48 -6.14 -9.68 8.79
CA MET A 48 -5.14 -10.46 9.53
C MET A 48 -4.18 -11.20 8.59
N GLY A 49 -4.65 -11.69 7.44
CA GLY A 49 -3.80 -12.26 6.40
C GLY A 49 -2.85 -11.23 5.82
N ALA A 50 -3.35 -10.03 5.54
CA ALA A 50 -2.55 -8.90 5.07
C ALA A 50 -1.46 -8.53 6.09
N SER A 51 -1.79 -8.45 7.37
CA SER A 51 -0.87 -8.18 8.47
C SER A 51 0.25 -9.23 8.56
N SER A 52 -0.11 -10.51 8.43
CA SER A 52 0.87 -11.61 8.44
C SER A 52 1.86 -11.49 7.28
N ILE A 53 1.38 -11.21 6.07
CA ILE A 53 2.24 -11.00 4.89
C ILE A 53 3.13 -9.78 5.10
N ALA A 54 2.59 -8.67 5.61
CA ALA A 54 3.33 -7.46 5.90
C ALA A 54 4.47 -7.72 6.89
N LEU A 55 4.19 -8.44 7.97
CA LEU A 55 5.20 -8.82 8.96
C LEU A 55 6.34 -9.61 8.31
N PHE A 56 6.04 -10.67 7.57
CA PHE A 56 7.07 -11.51 6.94
C PHE A 56 7.84 -10.77 5.86
N ALA A 57 7.19 -9.99 5.02
CA ALA A 57 7.85 -9.21 3.97
C ALA A 57 8.74 -8.12 4.57
N ARG A 58 8.26 -7.42 5.60
CA ARG A 58 8.99 -6.32 6.24
C ARG A 58 10.19 -6.83 7.04
N VAL A 59 9.99 -7.81 7.89
CA VAL A 59 11.06 -8.38 8.73
C VAL A 59 12.06 -9.15 7.88
N GLY A 60 11.60 -10.00 6.97
CA GLY A 60 12.46 -10.78 6.08
C GLY A 60 13.27 -9.88 5.15
N GLY A 61 12.63 -8.89 4.53
CA GLY A 61 13.30 -7.92 3.68
C GLY A 61 14.33 -7.08 4.43
N GLY A 62 13.96 -6.55 5.61
CA GLY A 62 14.87 -5.76 6.43
C GLY A 62 16.09 -6.53 6.93
N ILE A 63 15.93 -7.80 7.31
CA ILE A 63 17.04 -8.67 7.70
C ILE A 63 17.95 -8.93 6.50
N TYR A 64 17.36 -9.23 5.34
CA TYR A 64 18.13 -9.50 4.11
C TYR A 64 18.95 -8.28 3.70
N THR A 65 18.33 -7.09 3.63
CA THR A 65 19.00 -5.84 3.27
C THR A 65 20.14 -5.54 4.22
N LYS A 66 19.93 -5.67 5.52
CA LYS A 66 20.96 -5.37 6.50
C LYS A 66 22.10 -6.37 6.48
N ALA A 67 21.82 -7.63 6.24
CA ALA A 67 22.86 -8.66 6.08
C ALA A 67 23.70 -8.43 4.82
N ALA A 68 23.07 -8.03 3.72
CA ALA A 68 23.76 -7.72 2.47
C ALA A 68 24.65 -6.48 2.59
N ASP A 69 24.14 -5.39 3.17
CA ASP A 69 24.84 -4.14 3.42
C ASP A 69 26.10 -4.37 4.29
N VAL A 70 25.92 -4.98 5.46
CA VAL A 70 27.03 -5.29 6.38
C VAL A 70 28.03 -6.25 5.74
N GLY A 71 27.57 -7.25 4.98
CA GLY A 71 28.42 -8.19 4.27
C GLY A 71 29.24 -7.52 3.18
N ALA A 72 28.64 -6.65 2.39
CA ALA A 72 29.30 -5.88 1.35
C ALA A 72 30.37 -4.95 1.93
N ASP A 73 30.08 -4.30 3.04
CA ASP A 73 31.01 -3.42 3.73
C ASP A 73 32.18 -4.18 4.35
N LEU A 74 31.95 -5.26 5.06
CA LEU A 74 33.01 -6.02 5.72
C LEU A 74 33.94 -6.68 4.71
N VAL A 75 33.42 -7.40 3.74
CA VAL A 75 34.22 -8.14 2.77
C VAL A 75 34.83 -7.20 1.73
N GLY A 76 34.03 -6.34 1.16
CA GLY A 76 34.47 -5.45 0.09
C GLY A 76 35.37 -4.32 0.59
N LYS A 77 34.86 -3.54 1.51
CA LYS A 77 35.52 -2.29 1.95
C LYS A 77 36.65 -2.54 2.95
N VAL A 78 36.42 -3.39 3.95
CA VAL A 78 37.39 -3.62 5.01
C VAL A 78 38.46 -4.65 4.60
N GLU A 79 38.07 -5.83 4.10
CA GLU A 79 39.00 -6.88 3.78
C GLU A 79 39.70 -6.70 2.41
N ALA A 80 38.92 -6.42 1.37
CA ALA A 80 39.43 -6.30 0.01
C ALA A 80 39.89 -4.89 -0.36
N GLY A 81 39.58 -3.86 0.45
CA GLY A 81 39.94 -2.48 0.19
C GLY A 81 39.27 -1.91 -1.09
N ILE A 82 38.13 -2.46 -1.48
CA ILE A 82 37.37 -2.03 -2.64
C ILE A 82 36.48 -0.85 -2.19
N PRO A 83 36.39 0.24 -2.99
CA PRO A 83 35.46 1.33 -2.68
C PRO A 83 34.02 0.85 -2.53
N GLU A 84 33.22 1.58 -1.73
CA GLU A 84 31.78 1.37 -1.60
C GLU A 84 31.13 1.45 -2.99
N ASP A 85 30.11 0.65 -3.24
CA ASP A 85 29.40 0.56 -4.53
C ASP A 85 30.24 0.13 -5.75
N ASP A 86 31.43 -0.43 -5.53
CA ASP A 86 32.27 -0.91 -6.63
C ASP A 86 31.67 -2.18 -7.25
N PRO A 87 31.46 -2.23 -8.56
CA PRO A 87 30.87 -3.40 -9.23
C PRO A 87 31.69 -4.67 -9.14
N ARG A 88 32.93 -4.62 -8.66
CA ARG A 88 33.75 -5.80 -8.37
C ARG A 88 33.34 -6.51 -7.07
N ASN A 89 32.59 -5.84 -6.20
CA ASN A 89 32.06 -6.44 -5.00
C ASN A 89 30.67 -7.05 -5.28
N PRO A 90 30.53 -8.39 -5.31
CA PRO A 90 29.23 -9.01 -5.56
C PRO A 90 28.19 -8.73 -4.47
N GLY A 91 28.63 -8.30 -3.28
CA GLY A 91 27.75 -7.86 -2.20
C GLY A 91 26.90 -6.65 -2.57
N VAL A 92 27.41 -5.76 -3.43
CA VAL A 92 26.68 -4.58 -3.91
C VAL A 92 25.41 -4.96 -4.65
N ILE A 93 25.41 -6.03 -5.44
CA ILE A 93 24.22 -6.52 -6.13
C ILE A 93 23.18 -7.01 -5.10
N ALA A 94 23.66 -7.77 -4.10
CA ALA A 94 22.77 -8.29 -3.04
C ALA A 94 22.17 -7.16 -2.19
N ASP A 95 22.94 -6.12 -1.91
CA ASP A 95 22.51 -4.92 -1.21
C ASP A 95 21.39 -4.17 -1.99
N ASN A 96 21.63 -3.86 -3.26
CA ASN A 96 20.64 -3.23 -4.12
C ASN A 96 19.35 -4.05 -4.28
N VAL A 97 19.45 -5.39 -4.35
CA VAL A 97 18.27 -6.28 -4.35
C VAL A 97 17.57 -6.24 -3.00
N GLY A 98 18.33 -6.23 -1.91
CA GLY A 98 17.82 -6.12 -0.56
C GLY A 98 17.00 -4.85 -0.33
N ASP A 99 17.47 -3.70 -0.80
CA ASP A 99 16.76 -2.44 -0.74
C ASP A 99 15.41 -2.53 -1.45
N ASN A 100 15.37 -3.15 -2.64
CA ASN A 100 14.09 -3.37 -3.33
C ASN A 100 13.14 -4.30 -2.56
N VAL A 101 13.66 -5.33 -1.89
CA VAL A 101 12.84 -6.23 -1.08
C VAL A 101 12.36 -5.53 0.20
N GLY A 102 13.25 -4.83 0.91
CA GLY A 102 12.93 -4.17 2.17
C GLY A 102 12.10 -2.90 1.99
N ASP A 103 12.59 -1.99 1.16
CA ASP A 103 12.05 -0.63 1.07
C ASP A 103 10.90 -0.51 0.08
N VAL A 104 10.82 -1.37 -0.93
CA VAL A 104 9.68 -1.36 -1.87
C VAL A 104 8.65 -2.42 -1.51
N ALA A 105 9.01 -3.68 -1.52
CA ALA A 105 8.05 -4.77 -1.28
C ALA A 105 7.61 -4.82 0.19
N GLY A 106 8.54 -4.71 1.15
CA GLY A 106 8.22 -4.72 2.58
C GLY A 106 7.37 -3.53 3.00
N MET A 107 7.71 -2.32 2.55
CA MET A 107 6.93 -1.11 2.82
C MET A 107 5.56 -1.18 2.13
N GLY A 108 5.50 -1.70 0.89
CA GLY A 108 4.23 -1.89 0.19
C GLY A 108 3.29 -2.83 0.93
N ALA A 109 3.81 -3.91 1.50
CA ALA A 109 3.02 -4.84 2.33
C ALA A 109 2.48 -4.19 3.61
N ASP A 110 3.28 -3.32 4.24
CA ASP A 110 2.91 -2.53 5.42
C ASP A 110 1.75 -1.56 5.11
N ILE A 111 1.84 -0.88 3.97
CA ILE A 111 0.77 0.02 3.48
C ILE A 111 -0.49 -0.77 3.15
N PHE A 112 -0.36 -1.97 2.55
CA PHE A 112 -1.49 -2.85 2.26
C PHE A 112 -2.27 -3.21 3.52
N GLU A 113 -1.58 -3.61 4.58
CA GLU A 113 -2.19 -3.89 5.88
C GLU A 113 -2.95 -2.68 6.42
N SER A 114 -2.29 -1.52 6.47
CA SER A 114 -2.86 -0.29 7.01
C SER A 114 -4.06 0.19 6.20
N PHE A 115 -4.00 0.08 4.88
CA PHE A 115 -5.08 0.46 3.98
C PHE A 115 -6.32 -0.42 4.15
N VAL A 116 -6.13 -1.74 4.13
CA VAL A 116 -7.21 -2.70 4.33
C VAL A 116 -7.80 -2.56 5.74
N GLY A 117 -6.94 -2.46 6.76
CA GLY A 117 -7.37 -2.29 8.15
C GLY A 117 -8.19 -1.02 8.38
N SER A 118 -7.83 0.08 7.72
CA SER A 118 -8.59 1.34 7.81
C SER A 118 -10.00 1.22 7.20
N ILE A 119 -10.14 0.52 6.07
CA ILE A 119 -11.44 0.27 5.45
C ILE A 119 -12.30 -0.60 6.38
N ILE A 120 -11.74 -1.69 6.91
CA ILE A 120 -12.45 -2.59 7.83
C ILE A 120 -12.89 -1.85 9.09
N ALA A 121 -12.02 -1.04 9.69
CA ALA A 121 -12.36 -0.24 10.87
C ALA A 121 -13.53 0.70 10.60
N ALA A 122 -13.55 1.36 9.44
CA ALA A 122 -14.66 2.22 9.05
C ALA A 122 -15.96 1.43 8.82
N MET A 123 -15.88 0.22 8.24
CA MET A 123 -17.04 -0.67 8.07
C MET A 123 -17.60 -1.12 9.43
N VAL A 124 -16.74 -1.46 10.39
CA VAL A 124 -17.17 -1.82 11.76
C VAL A 124 -17.93 -0.68 12.41
N ILE A 125 -17.39 0.54 12.33
CA ILE A 125 -18.05 1.72 12.90
C ILE A 125 -19.39 1.98 12.20
N ALA A 126 -19.44 1.85 10.89
CA ALA A 126 -20.66 2.05 10.10
C ALA A 126 -21.76 1.05 10.48
N ASN A 127 -21.41 -0.18 10.84
CA ASN A 127 -22.36 -1.22 11.24
C ASN A 127 -23.02 -0.96 12.61
N GLU A 128 -22.46 -0.06 13.41
CA GLU A 128 -23.06 0.38 14.67
C GLU A 128 -24.18 1.42 14.52
N PHE A 129 -24.36 1.98 13.31
CA PHE A 129 -25.47 2.88 13.05
C PHE A 129 -26.81 2.14 12.96
N ASP A 130 -27.91 2.91 12.95
CA ASP A 130 -29.26 2.37 12.87
C ASP A 130 -29.41 1.38 11.69
N ASN A 131 -30.02 0.23 11.95
CA ASN A 131 -30.21 -0.88 11.01
C ASN A 131 -30.85 -0.48 9.66
N THR A 132 -31.55 0.67 9.59
CA THR A 132 -32.18 1.15 8.36
C THR A 132 -31.19 1.77 7.37
N ILE A 133 -30.06 2.28 7.85
CA ILE A 133 -29.05 3.00 7.07
C ILE A 133 -27.68 2.33 7.09
N ALA A 134 -27.49 1.36 7.99
CA ALA A 134 -26.22 0.65 8.15
C ALA A 134 -25.70 0.02 6.84
N PRO A 135 -26.51 -0.64 5.98
CA PRO A 135 -26.02 -1.27 4.76
C PRO A 135 -25.32 -0.29 3.80
N ASP A 136 -25.89 0.90 3.62
CA ASP A 136 -25.31 1.91 2.74
C ASP A 136 -23.99 2.47 3.32
N TYR A 137 -23.96 2.71 4.63
CA TYR A 137 -22.76 3.22 5.31
C TYR A 137 -21.63 2.18 5.40
N VAL A 138 -21.95 0.89 5.53
CA VAL A 138 -20.95 -0.18 5.55
C VAL A 138 -20.17 -0.27 4.23
N MET A 139 -20.82 -0.03 3.11
CA MET A 139 -20.18 -0.05 1.78
C MET A 139 -19.46 1.25 1.42
N MET A 140 -19.76 2.35 2.11
CA MET A 140 -19.19 3.67 1.84
C MET A 140 -17.65 3.72 1.90
N PRO A 141 -16.96 3.11 2.86
CA PRO A 141 -15.49 3.12 2.91
C PRO A 141 -14.83 2.48 1.68
N ILE A 142 -15.44 1.43 1.12
CA ILE A 142 -14.98 0.79 -0.12
C ILE A 142 -15.14 1.76 -1.30
N LEU A 143 -16.27 2.43 -1.40
CA LEU A 143 -16.52 3.42 -2.45
C LEU A 143 -15.54 4.59 -2.36
N LEU A 144 -15.31 5.12 -1.17
CA LEU A 144 -14.32 6.17 -0.93
C LEU A 144 -12.90 5.71 -1.29
N GLY A 145 -12.55 4.47 -0.96
CA GLY A 145 -11.30 3.85 -1.36
C GLY A 145 -11.14 3.78 -2.88
N LEU A 146 -12.21 3.42 -3.60
CA LEU A 146 -12.21 3.38 -5.06
C LEU A 146 -12.02 4.76 -5.69
N ILE A 147 -12.73 5.77 -5.19
CA ILE A 147 -12.57 7.16 -5.63
C ILE A 147 -11.13 7.64 -5.39
N GLY A 148 -10.58 7.36 -4.21
CA GLY A 148 -9.19 7.67 -3.87
C GLY A 148 -8.18 6.95 -4.78
N TYR A 149 -8.44 5.70 -5.11
CA TYR A 149 -7.61 4.93 -6.04
C TYR A 149 -7.60 5.56 -7.44
N VAL A 150 -8.76 5.93 -7.99
CA VAL A 150 -8.88 6.62 -9.28
C VAL A 150 -8.14 7.96 -9.25
N ALA A 151 -8.34 8.76 -8.20
CA ALA A 151 -7.62 10.02 -8.03
C ALA A 151 -6.09 9.82 -7.97
N SER A 152 -5.63 8.76 -7.31
CA SER A 152 -4.21 8.39 -7.24
C SER A 152 -3.66 7.99 -8.59
N VAL A 153 -4.40 7.22 -9.38
CA VAL A 153 -4.01 6.86 -10.76
C VAL A 153 -3.81 8.12 -11.60
N ILE A 154 -4.76 9.06 -11.56
CA ILE A 154 -4.64 10.33 -12.29
C ILE A 154 -3.45 11.14 -11.76
N GLY A 155 -3.25 11.19 -10.44
CA GLY A 155 -2.09 11.81 -9.81
C GLY A 155 -0.78 11.23 -10.34
N VAL A 156 -0.65 9.90 -10.41
CA VAL A 156 0.53 9.23 -10.96
C VAL A 156 0.77 9.61 -12.43
N PHE A 157 -0.27 9.65 -13.26
CA PHE A 157 -0.15 10.07 -14.65
C PHE A 157 0.27 11.53 -14.80
N SER A 158 -0.10 12.41 -13.86
CA SER A 158 0.31 13.82 -13.88
C SER A 158 1.83 14.00 -13.81
N MET A 159 2.56 13.03 -13.25
CA MET A 159 4.03 13.03 -13.23
C MET A 159 4.64 13.09 -14.63
N SER A 160 3.97 12.53 -15.64
CA SER A 160 4.46 12.58 -17.02
C SER A 160 4.59 14.01 -17.55
N PHE A 161 3.79 14.93 -17.05
CA PHE A 161 3.83 16.35 -17.38
C PHE A 161 4.81 17.12 -16.49
N LEU A 162 4.98 16.70 -15.23
CA LEU A 162 5.80 17.38 -14.24
C LEU A 162 7.29 17.00 -14.30
N LYS A 163 7.62 15.84 -14.88
CA LYS A 163 8.99 15.27 -14.91
C LYS A 163 10.03 16.14 -15.62
N ASN A 164 9.61 17.06 -16.50
CA ASN A 164 10.50 17.96 -17.23
C ASN A 164 10.89 19.21 -16.42
N GLY A 165 10.41 19.34 -15.18
CA GLY A 165 10.82 20.42 -14.29
C GLY A 165 12.25 20.25 -13.77
N SER A 166 12.82 21.34 -13.28
CA SER A 166 14.20 21.38 -12.77
C SER A 166 14.38 20.75 -11.39
N ASP A 167 13.29 20.55 -10.65
CA ASP A 167 13.30 20.02 -9.27
C ASP A 167 12.45 18.74 -9.14
N PRO A 168 13.10 17.57 -9.03
CA PRO A 168 12.40 16.29 -8.85
C PRO A 168 11.56 16.22 -7.58
N ALA A 169 11.99 16.86 -6.48
CA ALA A 169 11.25 16.85 -5.22
C ALA A 169 9.94 17.64 -5.34
N ALA A 170 9.99 18.79 -6.04
CA ALA A 170 8.78 19.56 -6.34
C ALA A 170 7.81 18.80 -7.24
N ALA A 171 8.30 18.06 -8.23
CA ALA A 171 7.47 17.23 -9.10
C ALA A 171 6.73 16.15 -8.30
N LEU A 172 7.43 15.43 -7.42
CA LEU A 172 6.84 14.41 -6.54
C LEU A 172 5.77 15.01 -5.62
N ARG A 173 6.08 16.12 -4.96
CA ARG A 173 5.14 16.80 -4.07
C ARG A 173 3.89 17.27 -4.82
N ASN A 174 4.04 17.88 -5.99
CA ASN A 174 2.92 18.38 -6.78
C ASN A 174 2.01 17.25 -7.28
N THR A 175 2.57 16.10 -7.65
CA THR A 175 1.80 14.90 -8.00
C THR A 175 0.90 14.46 -6.84
N THR A 176 1.41 14.46 -5.61
CA THR A 176 0.64 14.13 -4.42
C THR A 176 -0.49 15.12 -4.18
N PHE A 177 -0.22 16.43 -4.33
CA PHE A 177 -1.26 17.46 -4.18
C PHE A 177 -2.34 17.35 -5.26
N ILE A 178 -1.98 17.04 -6.51
CA ILE A 178 -2.97 16.83 -7.58
C ILE A 178 -3.90 15.68 -7.21
N GLY A 179 -3.36 14.54 -6.78
CA GLY A 179 -4.16 13.38 -6.35
C GLY A 179 -5.08 13.72 -5.18
N ALA A 180 -4.58 14.41 -4.16
CA ALA A 180 -5.36 14.81 -2.99
C ALA A 180 -6.48 15.81 -3.33
N LEU A 181 -6.21 16.82 -4.14
CA LEU A 181 -7.21 17.79 -4.58
C LEU A 181 -8.29 17.16 -5.46
N LEU A 182 -7.93 16.25 -6.33
CA LEU A 182 -8.88 15.46 -7.13
C LEU A 182 -9.76 14.61 -6.25
N PHE A 183 -9.20 13.91 -5.27
CA PHE A 183 -9.98 13.12 -4.32
C PHE A 183 -10.98 13.98 -3.57
N LEU A 184 -10.54 15.09 -2.98
CA LEU A 184 -11.42 16.03 -2.27
C LEU A 184 -12.53 16.59 -3.18
N SER A 185 -12.21 16.88 -4.43
CA SER A 185 -13.20 17.35 -5.41
C SER A 185 -14.24 16.29 -5.73
N LEU A 186 -13.82 15.03 -5.91
CA LEU A 186 -14.71 13.93 -6.26
C LEU A 186 -15.65 13.52 -5.12
N ILE A 187 -15.18 13.59 -3.88
CA ILE A 187 -16.05 13.29 -2.72
C ILE A 187 -17.00 14.42 -2.36
N HIS A 188 -16.77 15.62 -2.88
CA HIS A 188 -17.63 16.78 -2.61
C HIS A 188 -18.81 16.89 -3.59
N ILE A 189 -18.76 16.20 -4.72
CA ILE A 189 -19.83 16.12 -5.71
C ILE A 189 -20.83 15.04 -5.32
#